data_e86afb6e04754798f99a50a6ca8f0220
#
_entry.id   e86afb6e04754798f99a50a6ca8f0220
#
_cell.length_a   1.000
_cell.length_b   1.000
_cell.length_c   1.000
_cell.angle_alpha   90.00
_cell.angle_beta   90.00
_cell.angle_gamma   90.00
#
_symmetry.space_group_name_H-M   'P 1'
#
loop_
_entity.id
_entity.type
_entity.pdbx_description
1 polymer ?
#
loop_
_entity_poly.entity_id
_entity_poly.type
_entity_poly.pdbx_seq_one_letter_code
_entity_poly.pdbx_strand_id
1 'polypeptide(L)'
;FMVGDILILPTWETIPENAKYKELIHIDPGTAFGTGAHETTQLCIKQLEKYIQLEKEKGNQDVEILDVGTGSGILGIAALKLGAKHIFATDLDDNAIEAVGENRKSNDIDEKDFEVICGNIIDDEKIQAEVGDEKYDIVVANILAPVIIMLQKEVYRHLKHGGIFITSGIIDTKEAEVKAALSENPEFEILETIYQGEWVSITARRK
;
A
#
# COMPACT_ATOMS: atom_id res chain seq x y z
N PHE A 1 -18.10 -3.00 3.72
CA PHE A 1 -18.06 -1.68 3.08
C PHE A 1 -17.43 -1.78 1.68
N MET A 2 -17.63 -0.73 0.88
CA MET A 2 -17.17 -0.69 -0.51
C MET A 2 -16.07 0.36 -0.70
N VAL A 3 -15.06 0.01 -1.48
CA VAL A 3 -14.10 0.97 -2.03
C VAL A 3 -14.08 0.77 -3.55
N GLY A 4 -14.60 1.74 -4.30
CA GLY A 4 -14.84 1.52 -5.73
C GLY A 4 -15.74 0.31 -5.97
N ASP A 5 -15.27 -0.63 -6.77
CA ASP A 5 -15.96 -1.89 -7.07
C ASP A 5 -15.51 -3.06 -6.17
N ILE A 6 -14.73 -2.80 -5.13
CA ILE A 6 -14.25 -3.81 -4.18
C ILE A 6 -15.15 -3.84 -2.96
N LEU A 7 -15.72 -4.99 -2.64
CA LEU A 7 -16.42 -5.26 -1.38
C LEU A 7 -15.42 -5.83 -0.38
N ILE A 8 -15.32 -5.22 0.79
CA ILE A 8 -14.43 -5.65 1.88
C ILE A 8 -15.29 -6.03 3.08
N LEU A 9 -15.14 -7.27 3.53
CA LEU A 9 -15.89 -7.85 4.66
C LEU A 9 -14.95 -8.64 5.58
N PRO A 10 -15.22 -8.65 6.91
CA PRO A 10 -14.65 -9.67 7.78
C PRO A 10 -15.10 -11.07 7.37
N THR A 11 -14.32 -12.10 7.74
CA THR A 11 -14.65 -13.50 7.39
C THR A 11 -15.94 -14.00 8.03
N TRP A 12 -16.36 -13.41 9.14
CA TRP A 12 -17.60 -13.76 9.85
C TRP A 12 -18.85 -13.06 9.32
N GLU A 13 -18.74 -12.13 8.41
CA GLU A 13 -19.88 -11.45 7.80
C GLU A 13 -20.30 -12.11 6.49
N THR A 14 -21.61 -12.10 6.25
CA THR A 14 -22.19 -12.58 5.00
C THR A 14 -22.30 -11.46 3.97
N ILE A 15 -22.12 -11.82 2.70
CA ILE A 15 -22.30 -10.88 1.59
C ILE A 15 -23.75 -10.40 1.58
N PRO A 16 -24.00 -9.07 1.58
CA PRO A 16 -25.36 -8.53 1.45
C PRO A 16 -26.04 -8.98 0.16
N GLU A 17 -27.31 -9.38 0.24
CA GLU A 17 -28.06 -9.98 -0.90
C GLU A 17 -28.04 -9.16 -2.19
N ASN A 18 -27.97 -7.83 -2.08
CA ASN A 18 -28.00 -6.91 -3.22
C ASN A 18 -26.64 -6.23 -3.51
N ALA A 19 -25.54 -6.73 -2.93
CA ALA A 19 -24.22 -6.15 -3.12
C ALA A 19 -23.77 -6.29 -4.59
N LYS A 20 -23.39 -5.16 -5.19
CA LYS A 20 -22.78 -5.13 -6.52
C LYS A 20 -21.31 -4.82 -6.38
N TYR A 21 -20.47 -5.77 -6.71
CA TYR A 21 -19.02 -5.64 -6.63
C TYR A 21 -18.37 -6.44 -7.76
N LYS A 22 -17.14 -6.09 -8.09
CA LYS A 22 -16.30 -6.87 -9.02
C LYS A 22 -15.33 -7.77 -8.28
N GLU A 23 -14.82 -7.29 -7.15
CA GLU A 23 -13.86 -8.02 -6.34
C GLU A 23 -14.35 -8.10 -4.88
N LEU A 24 -14.08 -9.25 -4.25
CA LEU A 24 -14.37 -9.49 -2.84
C LEU A 24 -13.06 -9.69 -2.08
N ILE A 25 -12.93 -9.00 -0.95
CA ILE A 25 -11.82 -9.16 -0.02
C ILE A 25 -12.38 -9.53 1.35
N HIS A 26 -11.91 -10.62 1.91
CA HIS A 26 -12.09 -10.95 3.32
C HIS A 26 -10.89 -10.46 4.12
N ILE A 27 -11.14 -9.65 5.15
CA ILE A 27 -10.08 -9.09 5.97
C ILE A 27 -10.41 -9.19 7.45
N ASP A 28 -9.59 -9.88 8.20
CA ASP A 28 -9.67 -9.96 9.64
C ASP A 28 -8.47 -9.20 10.22
N PRO A 29 -8.71 -8.11 10.97
CA PRO A 29 -7.61 -7.29 11.48
C PRO A 29 -6.78 -8.02 12.54
N GLY A 30 -7.39 -8.98 13.25
CA GLY A 30 -6.74 -9.63 14.38
C GLY A 30 -6.22 -8.60 15.38
N THR A 31 -4.94 -8.69 15.73
CA THR A 31 -4.21 -7.69 16.54
C THR A 31 -3.49 -6.64 15.68
N ALA A 32 -3.48 -6.80 14.35
CA ALA A 32 -2.86 -5.86 13.43
C ALA A 32 -3.82 -4.73 13.06
N PHE A 33 -3.28 -3.56 12.72
CA PHE A 33 -4.05 -2.43 12.20
C PHE A 33 -4.49 -2.66 10.75
N GLY A 34 -5.66 -2.15 10.41
CA GLY A 34 -6.12 -2.09 9.02
C GLY A 34 -7.29 -3.03 8.71
N THR A 35 -8.51 -2.60 9.09
CA THR A 35 -9.75 -3.28 8.68
C THR A 35 -10.17 -2.90 7.26
N GLY A 36 -9.49 -1.93 6.65
CA GLY A 36 -9.85 -1.33 5.37
C GLY A 36 -10.99 -0.31 5.45
N ALA A 37 -11.66 -0.17 6.60
CA ALA A 37 -12.76 0.79 6.78
C ALA A 37 -12.28 2.23 6.97
N HIS A 38 -11.04 2.42 7.42
CA HIS A 38 -10.49 3.74 7.66
C HIS A 38 -10.27 4.51 6.35
N GLU A 39 -10.52 5.81 6.37
CA GLU A 39 -10.43 6.70 5.20
C GLU A 39 -9.05 6.64 4.53
N THR A 40 -7.98 6.53 5.32
CA THR A 40 -6.61 6.44 4.81
C THR A 40 -6.36 5.20 3.96
N THR A 41 -6.94 4.07 4.36
CA THR A 41 -6.89 2.81 3.59
C THR A 41 -7.69 2.94 2.30
N GLN A 42 -8.86 3.55 2.35
CA GLN A 42 -9.69 3.79 1.17
C GLN A 42 -8.99 4.69 0.15
N LEU A 43 -8.30 5.74 0.62
CA LEU A 43 -7.48 6.61 -0.23
C LEU A 43 -6.37 5.84 -0.95
N CYS A 44 -5.65 4.96 -0.22
CA CYS A 44 -4.61 4.10 -0.80
C CYS A 44 -5.19 3.17 -1.88
N ILE A 45 -6.32 2.52 -1.61
CA ILE A 45 -6.94 1.59 -2.56
C ILE A 45 -7.34 2.32 -3.85
N LYS A 46 -7.91 3.52 -3.75
CA LYS A 46 -8.25 4.35 -4.92
C LYS A 46 -7.01 4.68 -5.76
N GLN A 47 -5.91 5.03 -5.11
CA GLN A 47 -4.65 5.32 -5.80
C GLN A 47 -4.00 4.06 -6.40
N LEU A 48 -4.03 2.94 -5.69
CA LEU A 48 -3.57 1.65 -6.23
C LEU A 48 -4.36 1.27 -7.48
N GLU A 49 -5.68 1.36 -7.47
CA GLU A 49 -6.52 1.09 -8.64
C GLU A 49 -6.09 1.93 -9.84
N LYS A 50 -5.96 3.23 -9.67
CA LYS A 50 -5.54 4.16 -10.70
C LYS A 50 -4.17 3.81 -11.29
N TYR A 51 -3.17 3.67 -10.45
CA TYR A 51 -1.78 3.50 -10.91
C TYR A 51 -1.46 2.10 -11.39
N ILE A 52 -2.09 1.05 -10.87
CA ILE A 52 -2.00 -0.30 -11.44
C ILE A 52 -2.59 -0.31 -12.85
N GLN A 53 -3.74 0.33 -13.04
CA GLN A 53 -4.34 0.43 -14.37
C GLN A 53 -3.44 1.19 -15.35
N LEU A 54 -2.87 2.31 -14.94
CA LEU A 54 -1.93 3.08 -15.77
C LEU A 54 -0.70 2.26 -16.16
N GLU A 55 -0.14 1.45 -15.26
CA GLU A 55 0.95 0.55 -15.58
C GLU A 55 0.55 -0.48 -16.64
N LYS A 56 -0.62 -1.07 -16.51
CA LYS A 56 -1.16 -2.03 -17.49
C LYS A 56 -1.39 -1.39 -18.86
N GLU A 57 -1.89 -0.17 -18.91
CA GLU A 57 -2.10 0.59 -20.14
C GLU A 57 -0.78 0.89 -20.86
N LYS A 58 0.34 1.01 -20.13
CA LYS A 58 1.69 1.11 -20.69
C LYS A 58 2.25 -0.23 -21.19
N GLY A 59 1.54 -1.34 -20.99
CA GLY A 59 1.96 -2.68 -21.36
C GLY A 59 2.66 -3.48 -20.25
N ASN A 60 2.78 -2.93 -19.05
CA ASN A 60 3.34 -3.64 -17.90
C ASN A 60 2.26 -4.55 -17.27
N GLN A 61 2.33 -5.85 -17.56
CA GLN A 61 1.41 -6.84 -16.99
C GLN A 61 1.90 -7.42 -15.66
N ASP A 62 3.18 -7.23 -15.32
CA ASP A 62 3.84 -7.79 -14.15
C ASP A 62 4.14 -6.69 -13.13
N VAL A 63 3.11 -5.97 -12.67
CA VAL A 63 3.24 -4.87 -11.70
C VAL A 63 3.71 -5.39 -10.35
N GLU A 64 4.89 -4.95 -9.93
CA GLU A 64 5.52 -5.27 -8.65
C GLU A 64 5.27 -4.15 -7.65
N ILE A 65 4.79 -4.49 -6.46
CA ILE A 65 4.43 -3.51 -5.43
C ILE A 65 5.12 -3.82 -4.10
N LEU A 66 5.65 -2.78 -3.48
CA LEU A 66 6.15 -2.78 -2.10
C LEU A 66 5.13 -2.11 -1.18
N ASP A 67 4.69 -2.82 -0.13
CA ASP A 67 3.80 -2.30 0.91
C ASP A 67 4.57 -2.11 2.21
N VAL A 68 4.83 -0.86 2.58
CA VAL A 68 5.57 -0.49 3.79
C VAL A 68 4.61 -0.21 4.94
N GLY A 69 4.73 -0.98 6.01
CA GLY A 69 3.79 -0.93 7.12
C GLY A 69 2.48 -1.64 6.78
N THR A 70 2.56 -2.87 6.34
CA THR A 70 1.44 -3.63 5.74
C THR A 70 0.28 -3.93 6.71
N GLY A 71 0.56 -4.05 8.00
CA GLY A 71 -0.45 -4.36 9.02
C GLY A 71 -1.19 -5.67 8.74
N SER A 72 -2.48 -5.57 8.47
CA SER A 72 -3.33 -6.72 8.13
C SER A 72 -3.06 -7.31 6.73
N GLY A 73 -2.31 -6.60 5.89
CA GLY A 73 -2.09 -6.96 4.49
C GLY A 73 -3.17 -6.45 3.52
N ILE A 74 -4.10 -5.63 3.99
CA ILE A 74 -5.26 -5.18 3.19
C ILE A 74 -4.85 -4.51 1.88
N LEU A 75 -3.83 -3.65 1.88
CA LEU A 75 -3.40 -2.94 0.67
C LEU A 75 -2.76 -3.88 -0.36
N GLY A 76 -1.92 -4.82 0.10
CA GLY A 76 -1.34 -5.84 -0.77
C GLY A 76 -2.39 -6.76 -1.37
N ILE A 77 -3.37 -7.19 -0.56
CA ILE A 77 -4.49 -8.01 -1.04
C ILE A 77 -5.32 -7.25 -2.07
N ALA A 78 -5.66 -6.00 -1.78
CA ALA A 78 -6.40 -5.15 -2.73
C ALA A 78 -5.61 -4.95 -4.04
N ALA A 79 -4.31 -4.72 -3.95
CA ALA A 79 -3.46 -4.57 -5.13
C ALA A 79 -3.44 -5.82 -6.02
N LEU A 80 -3.36 -7.02 -5.43
CA LEU A 80 -3.43 -8.28 -6.17
C LEU A 80 -4.79 -8.46 -6.85
N LYS A 81 -5.89 -8.16 -6.15
CA LYS A 81 -7.25 -8.19 -6.73
C LYS A 81 -7.42 -7.17 -7.86
N LEU A 82 -6.73 -6.04 -7.79
CA LEU A 82 -6.70 -5.03 -8.84
C LEU A 82 -5.75 -5.39 -10.01
N GLY A 83 -5.04 -6.50 -9.89
CA GLY A 83 -4.23 -7.08 -10.95
C GLY A 83 -2.72 -6.84 -10.87
N ALA A 84 -2.20 -6.46 -9.70
CA ALA A 84 -0.76 -6.54 -9.45
C ALA A 84 -0.28 -8.00 -9.54
N LYS A 85 0.96 -8.19 -9.91
CA LYS A 85 1.58 -9.51 -10.06
C LYS A 85 2.07 -10.05 -8.73
N HIS A 86 2.72 -9.22 -7.96
CA HIS A 86 3.42 -9.62 -6.74
C HIS A 86 3.49 -8.48 -5.74
N ILE A 87 3.37 -8.83 -4.47
CA ILE A 87 3.52 -7.92 -3.33
C ILE A 87 4.69 -8.38 -2.47
N PHE A 88 5.59 -7.43 -2.18
CA PHE A 88 6.54 -7.57 -1.09
C PHE A 88 6.18 -6.57 0.01
N ALA A 89 6.06 -7.03 1.24
CA ALA A 89 5.61 -6.20 2.35
C ALA A 89 6.59 -6.22 3.52
N THR A 90 6.68 -5.10 4.22
CA THR A 90 7.43 -4.96 5.47
C THR A 90 6.54 -4.43 6.57
N ASP A 91 6.81 -4.81 7.80
CA ASP A 91 6.21 -4.24 8.99
C ASP A 91 7.18 -4.31 10.17
N LEU A 92 7.07 -3.38 11.10
CA LEU A 92 7.86 -3.38 12.35
C LEU A 92 7.34 -4.40 13.38
N ASP A 93 6.07 -4.78 13.26
CA ASP A 93 5.37 -5.65 14.18
C ASP A 93 5.36 -7.09 13.66
N ASP A 94 5.89 -8.03 14.46
CA ASP A 94 5.85 -9.47 14.15
C ASP A 94 4.42 -9.99 13.97
N ASN A 95 3.43 -9.41 14.63
CA ASN A 95 2.02 -9.80 14.48
C ASN A 95 1.50 -9.59 13.05
N ALA A 96 2.09 -8.70 12.28
CA ALA A 96 1.74 -8.48 10.88
C ALA A 96 2.04 -9.70 10.02
N ILE A 97 3.09 -10.46 10.32
CA ILE A 97 3.44 -11.69 9.59
C ILE A 97 2.29 -12.71 9.67
N GLU A 98 1.78 -12.94 10.88
CA GLU A 98 0.65 -13.85 11.11
C GLU A 98 -0.64 -13.33 10.47
N ALA A 99 -0.94 -12.04 10.68
CA ALA A 99 -2.14 -11.39 10.12
C ALA A 99 -2.17 -11.46 8.59
N VAL A 100 -1.06 -11.15 7.93
CA VAL A 100 -0.94 -11.29 6.46
C VAL A 100 -1.11 -12.75 6.04
N GLY A 101 -0.51 -13.68 6.76
CA GLY A 101 -0.63 -15.12 6.48
C GLY A 101 -2.07 -15.61 6.52
N GLU A 102 -2.83 -15.23 7.54
CA GLU A 102 -4.25 -15.58 7.68
C GLU A 102 -5.11 -14.92 6.60
N ASN A 103 -4.91 -13.62 6.36
CA ASN A 103 -5.67 -12.89 5.36
C ASN A 103 -5.36 -13.33 3.92
N ARG A 104 -4.12 -13.73 3.62
CA ARG A 104 -3.80 -14.40 2.34
C ARG A 104 -4.66 -15.63 2.13
N LYS A 105 -4.73 -16.52 3.14
CA LYS A 105 -5.51 -17.75 3.08
C LYS A 105 -6.99 -17.47 2.85
N SER A 106 -7.54 -16.49 3.57
CA SER A 106 -8.95 -16.09 3.43
C SER A 106 -9.30 -15.52 2.05
N ASN A 107 -8.31 -15.17 1.25
CA ASN A 107 -8.48 -14.60 -0.10
C ASN A 107 -7.89 -15.49 -1.20
N ASP A 108 -7.53 -16.72 -0.90
CA ASP A 108 -6.92 -17.69 -1.85
C ASP A 108 -5.66 -17.16 -2.53
N ILE A 109 -4.83 -16.42 -1.79
CA ILE A 109 -3.56 -15.85 -2.27
C ILE A 109 -2.41 -16.73 -1.84
N ASP A 110 -1.61 -17.17 -2.81
CA ASP A 110 -0.41 -17.96 -2.59
C ASP A 110 0.68 -17.11 -1.91
N GLU A 111 1.46 -17.75 -1.04
CA GLU A 111 2.57 -17.12 -0.33
C GLU A 111 3.62 -16.51 -1.27
N LYS A 112 3.86 -17.13 -2.43
CA LYS A 112 4.79 -16.63 -3.45
C LYS A 112 4.33 -15.34 -4.11
N ASP A 113 3.03 -15.03 -4.09
CA ASP A 113 2.47 -13.84 -4.69
C ASP A 113 2.37 -12.67 -3.71
N PHE A 114 2.47 -12.94 -2.41
CA PHE A 114 2.48 -11.94 -1.35
C PHE A 114 3.45 -12.35 -0.22
N GLU A 115 4.67 -11.85 -0.31
CA GLU A 115 5.71 -12.06 0.70
C GLU A 115 5.69 -10.95 1.74
N VAL A 116 6.01 -11.28 2.99
CA VAL A 116 6.09 -10.32 4.11
C VAL A 116 7.27 -10.63 4.99
N ILE A 117 8.00 -9.59 5.39
CA ILE A 117 9.10 -9.68 6.38
C ILE A 117 8.91 -8.66 7.50
N CYS A 118 9.37 -9.01 8.69
CA CYS A 118 9.42 -8.09 9.83
C CYS A 118 10.76 -7.36 9.85
N GLY A 119 10.72 -6.03 9.90
CA GLY A 119 11.91 -5.20 10.02
C GLY A 119 11.67 -3.76 9.62
N ASN A 120 12.69 -2.93 9.85
CA ASN A 120 12.66 -1.49 9.56
C ASN A 120 13.40 -1.18 8.26
N ILE A 121 12.65 -0.92 7.21
CA ILE A 121 13.21 -0.56 5.90
C ILE A 121 13.98 0.78 5.92
N ILE A 122 13.70 1.64 6.89
CA ILE A 122 14.31 2.99 6.94
C ILE A 122 15.78 2.93 7.31
N ASP A 123 16.17 2.06 8.25
CA ASP A 123 17.51 2.06 8.82
C ASP A 123 18.21 0.69 8.89
N ASP A 124 17.54 -0.41 8.54
CA ASP A 124 18.12 -1.74 8.54
C ASP A 124 18.60 -2.15 7.15
N GLU A 125 19.93 -2.16 6.96
CA GLU A 125 20.55 -2.51 5.68
C GLU A 125 20.22 -3.93 5.21
N LYS A 126 19.99 -4.87 6.12
CA LYS A 126 19.62 -6.24 5.78
C LYS A 126 18.20 -6.29 5.18
N ILE A 127 17.28 -5.53 5.78
CA ILE A 127 15.91 -5.40 5.27
C ILE A 127 15.93 -4.71 3.92
N GLN A 128 16.67 -3.63 3.77
CA GLN A 128 16.82 -2.90 2.51
C GLN A 128 17.36 -3.79 1.39
N ALA A 129 18.35 -4.60 1.69
CA ALA A 129 18.94 -5.55 0.73
C ALA A 129 17.96 -6.64 0.32
N GLU A 130 17.17 -7.16 1.25
CA GLU A 130 16.15 -8.18 0.98
C GLU A 130 14.98 -7.63 0.14
N VAL A 131 14.57 -6.39 0.40
CA VAL A 131 13.58 -5.67 -0.41
C VAL A 131 14.09 -5.49 -1.84
N GLY A 132 15.34 -5.08 -2.01
CA GLY A 132 16.00 -4.91 -3.30
C GLY A 132 15.85 -3.52 -3.91
N ASP A 133 16.78 -3.17 -4.79
CA ASP A 133 16.84 -1.87 -5.45
C ASP A 133 16.17 -1.90 -6.84
N GLU A 134 15.52 -0.79 -7.22
CA GLU A 134 14.92 -0.57 -8.55
C GLU A 134 14.02 -1.71 -9.03
N LYS A 135 13.27 -2.29 -8.11
CA LYS A 135 12.47 -3.49 -8.34
C LYS A 135 10.98 -3.21 -8.47
N TYR A 136 10.48 -2.17 -7.82
CA TYR A 136 9.04 -1.95 -7.69
C TYR A 136 8.53 -0.86 -8.62
N ASP A 137 7.37 -1.13 -9.23
CA ASP A 137 6.62 -0.15 -10.01
C ASP A 137 5.86 0.82 -9.13
N ILE A 138 5.38 0.33 -7.97
CA ILE A 138 4.63 1.10 -6.98
C ILE A 138 5.14 0.76 -5.58
N VAL A 139 5.32 1.78 -4.75
CA VAL A 139 5.46 1.65 -3.30
C VAL A 139 4.24 2.32 -2.67
N VAL A 140 3.58 1.63 -1.76
CA VAL A 140 2.47 2.18 -0.98
C VAL A 140 2.82 2.16 0.52
N ALA A 141 2.50 3.24 1.23
CA ALA A 141 2.71 3.37 2.66
C ALA A 141 1.54 4.12 3.30
N ASN A 142 0.79 3.42 4.13
CA ASN A 142 -0.28 4.00 4.96
C ASN A 142 0.20 4.06 6.41
N ILE A 143 0.97 5.09 6.71
CA ILE A 143 1.68 5.27 7.97
C ILE A 143 1.62 6.73 8.41
N LEU A 144 2.10 7.03 9.62
CA LEU A 144 2.08 8.39 10.16
C LEU A 144 2.99 9.34 9.38
N ALA A 145 2.58 10.60 9.25
CA ALA A 145 3.31 11.64 8.51
C ALA A 145 4.80 11.75 8.90
N PRO A 146 5.20 11.76 10.18
CA PRO A 146 6.63 11.78 10.54
C PRO A 146 7.42 10.60 10.00
N VAL A 147 6.80 9.42 9.91
CA VAL A 147 7.45 8.20 9.38
C VAL A 147 7.57 8.30 7.86
N ILE A 148 6.57 8.83 7.16
CA ILE A 148 6.64 9.10 5.72
C ILE A 148 7.81 10.04 5.39
N ILE A 149 7.99 11.09 6.19
CA ILE A 149 9.08 12.06 6.02
C ILE A 149 10.46 11.40 6.15
N MET A 150 10.61 10.43 7.05
CA MET A 150 11.83 9.64 7.16
C MET A 150 11.96 8.63 5.99
N LEU A 151 10.89 7.92 5.67
CA LEU A 151 10.87 6.87 4.66
C LEU A 151 11.22 7.40 3.27
N GLN A 152 10.74 8.58 2.89
CA GLN A 152 10.96 9.16 1.57
C GLN A 152 12.44 9.38 1.25
N LYS A 153 13.31 9.50 2.27
CA LYS A 153 14.76 9.66 2.09
C LYS A 153 15.44 8.37 1.63
N GLU A 154 14.80 7.24 1.82
CA GLU A 154 15.36 5.91 1.56
C GLU A 154 14.59 5.16 0.47
N VAL A 155 13.27 5.22 0.48
CA VAL A 155 12.38 4.35 -0.30
C VAL A 155 12.53 4.51 -1.82
N TYR A 156 12.96 5.68 -2.32
CA TYR A 156 13.10 5.92 -3.76
C TYR A 156 14.02 4.91 -4.44
N ARG A 157 15.04 4.43 -3.74
CA ARG A 157 16.00 3.45 -4.29
C ARG A 157 15.37 2.10 -4.62
N HIS A 158 14.26 1.74 -3.99
CA HIS A 158 13.52 0.51 -4.25
C HIS A 158 12.59 0.63 -5.46
N LEU A 159 12.19 1.85 -5.81
CA LEU A 159 11.38 2.14 -6.98
C LEU A 159 12.20 2.12 -8.26
N LYS A 160 11.62 1.60 -9.32
CA LYS A 160 12.11 1.86 -10.68
C LYS A 160 12.02 3.35 -11.00
N HIS A 161 12.84 3.84 -11.92
CA HIS A 161 12.67 5.19 -12.47
C HIS A 161 11.28 5.32 -13.10
N GLY A 162 10.57 6.39 -12.80
CA GLY A 162 9.17 6.56 -13.18
C GLY A 162 8.18 5.83 -12.26
N GLY A 163 8.66 5.07 -11.28
CA GLY A 163 7.83 4.36 -10.31
C GLY A 163 7.07 5.29 -9.38
N ILE A 164 5.98 4.81 -8.82
CA ILE A 164 4.99 5.60 -8.08
C ILE A 164 5.10 5.34 -6.58
N PHE A 165 5.13 6.40 -5.79
CA PHE A 165 5.09 6.37 -4.34
C PHE A 165 3.74 6.91 -3.84
N ILE A 166 2.88 6.02 -3.34
CA ILE A 166 1.57 6.35 -2.79
C ILE A 166 1.70 6.43 -1.26
N THR A 167 1.39 7.59 -0.68
CA THR A 167 1.37 7.81 0.76
C THR A 167 -0.03 8.12 1.26
N SER A 168 -0.36 7.67 2.45
CA SER A 168 -1.58 8.00 3.19
C SER A 168 -1.35 7.86 4.70
N GLY A 169 -2.37 8.11 5.50
CA GLY A 169 -2.21 8.21 6.95
C GLY A 169 -1.77 9.59 7.40
N ILE A 170 -1.91 10.57 6.53
CA ILE A 170 -1.52 11.96 6.74
C ILE A 170 -2.76 12.75 7.15
N ILE A 171 -2.77 13.29 8.37
CA ILE A 171 -3.79 14.25 8.77
C ILE A 171 -3.55 15.59 8.07
N ASP A 172 -4.60 16.33 7.74
CA ASP A 172 -4.54 17.57 6.94
C ASP A 172 -3.56 18.60 7.51
N THR A 173 -3.43 18.69 8.85
CA THR A 173 -2.47 19.58 9.53
C THR A 173 -1.01 19.22 9.25
N LYS A 174 -0.72 18.05 8.72
CA LYS A 174 0.62 17.56 8.37
C LYS A 174 0.90 17.54 6.86
N GLU A 175 -0.07 17.88 6.04
CA GLU A 175 0.04 17.88 4.57
C GLU A 175 1.24 18.72 4.09
N ALA A 176 1.37 19.95 4.60
CA ALA A 176 2.43 20.88 4.19
C ALA A 176 3.83 20.33 4.49
N GLU A 177 4.02 19.68 5.66
CA GLU A 177 5.30 19.09 6.05
C GLU A 177 5.70 17.92 5.13
N VAL A 178 4.75 17.06 4.79
CA VAL A 178 5.01 15.90 3.89
C VAL A 178 5.30 16.40 2.48
N LYS A 179 4.51 17.35 1.96
CA LYS A 179 4.76 17.96 0.64
C LYS A 179 6.12 18.63 0.56
N ALA A 180 6.52 19.37 1.61
CA ALA A 180 7.83 20.00 1.67
C ALA A 180 8.96 18.95 1.59
N ALA A 181 8.87 17.87 2.38
CA ALA A 181 9.86 16.79 2.37
C ALA A 181 10.00 16.13 0.99
N LEU A 182 8.88 15.83 0.34
CA LEU A 182 8.88 15.23 -1.00
C LEU A 182 9.39 16.21 -2.07
N SER A 183 9.02 17.48 -2.00
CA SER A 183 9.44 18.50 -2.96
C SER A 183 10.92 18.85 -2.85
N GLU A 184 11.50 18.79 -1.65
CA GLU A 184 12.92 19.02 -1.40
C GLU A 184 13.79 17.82 -1.79
N ASN A 185 13.20 16.65 -1.93
CA ASN A 185 13.90 15.45 -2.39
C ASN A 185 14.02 15.47 -3.93
N PRO A 186 15.24 15.57 -4.49
CA PRO A 186 15.43 15.65 -5.94
C PRO A 186 15.00 14.39 -6.69
N GLU A 187 14.81 13.28 -5.97
CA GLU A 187 14.38 12.00 -6.55
C GLU A 187 12.88 11.94 -6.82
N PHE A 188 12.07 12.83 -6.23
CA PHE A 188 10.62 12.80 -6.34
C PHE A 188 10.01 14.01 -7.02
N GLU A 189 8.89 13.78 -7.70
CA GLU A 189 7.96 14.78 -8.21
C GLU A 189 6.56 14.45 -7.68
N ILE A 190 5.92 15.39 -6.99
CA ILE A 190 4.54 15.22 -6.54
C ILE A 190 3.61 15.26 -7.75
N LEU A 191 2.78 14.23 -7.91
CA LEU A 191 1.82 14.13 -9.01
C LEU A 191 0.45 14.65 -8.63
N GLU A 192 -0.06 14.25 -7.46
CA GLU A 192 -1.40 14.62 -7.00
C GLU A 192 -1.58 14.45 -5.51
N THR A 193 -2.62 15.10 -5.00
CA THR A 193 -3.07 14.99 -3.62
C THR A 193 -4.56 14.77 -3.63
N ILE A 194 -5.05 13.76 -2.90
CA ILE A 194 -6.48 13.48 -2.75
C ILE A 194 -6.85 13.48 -1.27
N TYR A 195 -8.12 13.74 -1.00
CA TYR A 195 -8.63 13.97 0.35
C TYR A 195 -9.85 13.10 0.64
N GLN A 196 -9.98 12.69 1.89
CA GLN A 196 -11.20 12.09 2.43
C GLN A 196 -11.35 12.48 3.90
N GLY A 197 -12.35 13.32 4.21
CA GLY A 197 -12.46 13.93 5.54
C GLY A 197 -11.22 14.77 5.85
N GLU A 198 -10.64 14.54 7.01
CA GLU A 198 -9.40 15.18 7.47
C GLU A 198 -8.12 14.48 7.00
N TRP A 199 -8.26 13.43 6.20
CA TRP A 199 -7.15 12.61 5.74
C TRP A 199 -6.71 12.94 4.33
N VAL A 200 -5.40 12.82 4.11
CA VAL A 200 -4.72 13.21 2.87
C VAL A 200 -3.89 12.04 2.35
N SER A 201 -3.95 11.81 1.06
CA SER A 201 -3.03 10.94 0.34
C SER A 201 -2.24 11.76 -0.67
N ILE A 202 -0.93 11.65 -0.63
CA ILE A 202 0.00 12.33 -1.54
C ILE A 202 0.73 11.29 -2.36
N THR A 203 0.63 11.40 -3.67
CA THR A 203 1.29 10.50 -4.60
C THR A 203 2.39 11.23 -5.34
N ALA A 204 3.58 10.63 -5.35
CA ALA A 204 4.75 11.14 -6.04
C ALA A 204 5.29 10.11 -7.03
N ARG A 205 6.11 10.58 -7.97
CA ARG A 205 6.81 9.73 -8.94
C ARG A 205 8.31 9.87 -8.74
N ARG A 206 9.04 8.74 -8.76
CA ARG A 206 10.49 8.75 -8.87
C ARG A 206 10.91 9.26 -10.26
N LYS A 207 11.80 10.25 -10.26
CA LYS A 207 12.39 10.80 -11.49
C LYS A 207 13.35 9.84 -12.18
#